data_aaad8ec8854b987cef7e25769d061067
#
_entry.id   aaad8ec8854b987cef7e25769d061067
#
_cell.length_a   1.000
_cell.length_b   1.000
_cell.length_c   1.000
_cell.angle_alpha   90.00
_cell.angle_beta   90.00
_cell.angle_gamma   90.00
#
_symmetry.space_group_name_H-M   'P 1'
#
loop_
_entity.id
_entity.type
_entity.pdbx_description
1 polymer ?
#
loop_
_entity_poly.entity_id
_entity_poly.type
_entity_poly.pdbx_seq_one_letter_code
_entity_poly.pdbx_strand_id
1 'polypeptide(L)'
;MNDQYIGLDIGGTKILGALFDEEGKIIKRSKKQSKADRGEEVIFGQVCKVIDSLRDDSGRLAAIGAGVPGVIDHGRILFSPNLSWKDYPLEEKLVQRYSVPAYIGNDANVSLLGVWKHGIGKGCSNLVGFFVGTGIGGGIVVNGSIFGGSTGGAGEIGHMIVLPDGPLCGCGARGCLESLASKTAITKIFQSQVNRGRKTCFEELLSKEGYVLKSSHLKEAYTGGDSLNVEVMNRA
;
A
#
# COMPACT_ATOMS: atom_id res chain seq x y z
N MET A 1 30.58 -14.07 2.94
CA MET A 1 29.12 -14.25 2.78
C MET A 1 28.58 -12.95 2.23
N ASN A 2 27.78 -12.99 1.17
CA ASN A 2 27.19 -11.78 0.59
C ASN A 2 26.08 -11.27 1.50
N ASP A 3 25.93 -9.96 1.57
CA ASP A 3 24.88 -9.34 2.34
C ASP A 3 23.52 -9.53 1.66
N GLN A 4 22.49 -9.81 2.44
CA GLN A 4 21.12 -9.98 1.99
C GLN A 4 20.19 -9.03 2.73
N TYR A 5 19.13 -8.61 2.08
CA TYR A 5 18.18 -7.64 2.59
C TYR A 5 16.76 -8.20 2.48
N ILE A 6 15.94 -8.00 3.48
CA ILE A 6 14.52 -8.36 3.42
C ILE A 6 13.68 -7.09 3.32
N GLY A 7 12.84 -7.03 2.29
CA GLY A 7 11.80 -6.02 2.14
C GLY A 7 10.43 -6.61 2.44
N LEU A 8 9.61 -5.89 3.22
CA LEU A 8 8.26 -6.29 3.62
C LEU A 8 7.22 -5.23 3.20
N ASP A 9 6.09 -5.70 2.70
CA ASP A 9 4.84 -4.93 2.55
C ASP A 9 3.82 -5.55 3.50
N ILE A 10 3.49 -4.82 4.58
CA ILE A 10 2.65 -5.31 5.67
C ILE A 10 1.27 -4.66 5.56
N GLY A 11 0.35 -5.33 4.87
CA GLY A 11 -1.03 -4.84 4.72
C GLY A 11 -2.03 -5.53 5.64
N GLY A 12 -3.22 -4.96 5.77
CA GLY A 12 -4.28 -5.49 6.64
C GLY A 12 -4.77 -6.90 6.27
N THR A 13 -4.64 -7.31 5.01
CA THR A 13 -5.08 -8.64 4.55
C THR A 13 -3.91 -9.61 4.40
N LYS A 14 -2.76 -9.13 3.95
CA LYS A 14 -1.59 -9.95 3.61
C LYS A 14 -0.30 -9.23 3.95
N ILE A 15 0.73 -10.03 4.21
CA ILE A 15 2.11 -9.60 4.31
C ILE A 15 2.85 -10.22 3.13
N LEU A 16 3.50 -9.37 2.35
CA LEU A 16 4.41 -9.79 1.29
C LEU A 16 5.84 -9.55 1.75
N GLY A 17 6.73 -10.46 1.41
CA GLY A 17 8.15 -10.29 1.68
C GLY A 17 8.99 -10.74 0.49
N ALA A 18 10.15 -10.11 0.33
CA ALA A 18 11.16 -10.51 -0.64
C ALA A 18 12.55 -10.44 -0.01
N LEU A 19 13.39 -11.40 -0.37
CA LEU A 19 14.82 -11.43 -0.08
C LEU A 19 15.55 -10.90 -1.29
N PHE A 20 16.48 -9.99 -1.07
CA PHE A 20 17.30 -9.35 -2.10
C PHE A 20 18.79 -9.61 -1.85
N ASP A 21 19.57 -9.68 -2.93
CA ASP A 21 21.03 -9.59 -2.88
C ASP A 21 21.51 -8.13 -2.80
N GLU A 22 22.84 -7.94 -2.77
CA GLU A 22 23.48 -6.62 -2.70
C GLU A 22 23.18 -5.74 -3.91
N GLU A 23 22.90 -6.32 -5.07
CA GLU A 23 22.51 -5.63 -6.30
C GLU A 23 21.01 -5.27 -6.35
N GLY A 24 20.23 -5.69 -5.34
CA GLY A 24 18.81 -5.46 -5.27
C GLY A 24 17.97 -6.43 -6.12
N LYS A 25 18.56 -7.54 -6.57
CA LYS A 25 17.84 -8.61 -7.28
C LYS A 25 17.10 -9.48 -6.29
N ILE A 26 15.86 -9.83 -6.65
CA ILE A 26 15.02 -10.69 -5.81
C ILE A 26 15.52 -12.14 -5.91
N ILE A 27 15.92 -12.70 -4.76
CA ILE A 27 16.31 -14.10 -4.60
C ILE A 27 15.09 -14.96 -4.30
N LYS A 28 14.22 -14.51 -3.37
CA LYS A 28 13.10 -15.29 -2.86
C LYS A 28 11.91 -14.41 -2.52
N ARG A 29 10.69 -14.95 -2.60
CA ARG A 29 9.46 -14.27 -2.19
C ARG A 29 8.66 -15.13 -1.22
N SER A 30 7.98 -14.47 -0.30
CA SER A 30 7.07 -15.10 0.65
C SER A 30 5.81 -14.28 0.82
N LYS A 31 4.70 -14.96 1.09
CA LYS A 31 3.40 -14.32 1.32
C LYS A 31 2.65 -15.06 2.41
N LYS A 32 2.07 -14.33 3.36
CA LYS A 32 1.18 -14.85 4.40
C LYS A 32 -0.03 -13.95 4.57
N GLN A 33 -1.09 -14.47 5.16
CA GLN A 33 -2.21 -13.64 5.64
C GLN A 33 -1.76 -12.88 6.89
N SER A 34 -2.12 -11.59 6.99
CA SER A 34 -1.78 -10.75 8.16
C SER A 34 -2.56 -11.15 9.41
N LYS A 35 -3.82 -11.63 9.25
CA LYS A 35 -4.73 -11.96 10.36
C LYS A 35 -4.94 -10.77 11.30
N ALA A 36 -5.17 -9.59 10.71
CA ALA A 36 -5.25 -8.31 11.41
C ALA A 36 -6.38 -8.25 12.45
N ASP A 37 -7.40 -9.09 12.30
CA ASP A 37 -8.53 -9.27 13.21
C ASP A 37 -8.16 -9.98 14.53
N ARG A 38 -6.95 -10.57 14.64
CA ARG A 38 -6.54 -11.42 15.77
C ARG A 38 -5.58 -10.74 16.75
N GLY A 39 -5.35 -9.44 16.59
CA GLY A 39 -4.53 -8.63 17.49
C GLY A 39 -3.07 -8.46 17.07
N GLU A 40 -2.42 -7.52 17.71
CA GLU A 40 -1.11 -6.98 17.36
C GLU A 40 0.00 -8.04 17.31
N GLU A 41 0.08 -8.88 18.32
CA GLU A 41 1.12 -9.92 18.44
C GLU A 41 0.91 -11.06 17.41
N VAL A 42 -0.33 -11.32 17.01
CA VAL A 42 -0.60 -12.31 15.96
C VAL A 42 -0.08 -11.79 14.63
N ILE A 43 -0.29 -10.50 14.33
CA ILE A 43 0.26 -9.86 13.12
C ILE A 43 1.79 -9.94 13.14
N PHE A 44 2.42 -9.54 14.25
CA PHE A 44 3.87 -9.63 14.41
C PHE A 44 4.38 -11.06 14.19
N GLY A 45 3.71 -12.06 14.75
CA GLY A 45 4.01 -13.47 14.51
C GLY A 45 3.91 -13.88 13.03
N GLN A 46 2.97 -13.29 12.25
CA GLN A 46 2.91 -13.52 10.81
C GLN A 46 4.07 -12.82 10.06
N VAL A 47 4.44 -11.60 10.48
CA VAL A 47 5.64 -10.90 9.96
C VAL A 47 6.88 -11.77 10.18
N CYS A 48 7.09 -12.26 11.39
CA CYS A 48 8.21 -13.15 11.69
C CYS A 48 8.22 -14.41 10.81
N LYS A 49 7.07 -15.05 10.61
CA LYS A 49 6.96 -16.23 9.72
C LYS A 49 7.31 -15.93 8.26
N VAL A 50 7.05 -14.70 7.78
CA VAL A 50 7.49 -14.28 6.44
C VAL A 50 9.00 -14.13 6.42
N ILE A 51 9.58 -13.42 7.38
CA ILE A 51 11.03 -13.23 7.49
C ILE A 51 11.75 -14.57 7.61
N ASP A 52 11.33 -15.41 8.54
CA ASP A 52 11.96 -16.73 8.79
C ASP A 52 11.89 -17.63 7.55
N SER A 53 10.81 -17.54 6.75
CA SER A 53 10.69 -18.29 5.49
C SER A 53 11.55 -17.75 4.35
N LEU A 54 12.01 -16.50 4.43
CA LEU A 54 12.86 -15.87 3.43
C LEU A 54 14.33 -16.09 3.69
N ARG A 55 14.72 -16.17 4.97
CA ARG A 55 16.11 -16.42 5.37
C ARG A 55 16.60 -17.76 4.83
N ASP A 56 17.84 -17.79 4.43
CA ASP A 56 18.56 -19.00 4.08
C ASP A 56 20.02 -18.85 4.52
N ASP A 57 20.76 -19.94 4.46
CA ASP A 57 22.16 -19.99 4.88
C ASP A 57 23.14 -19.54 3.77
N SER A 58 22.63 -19.04 2.63
CA SER A 58 23.45 -18.62 1.49
C SER A 58 24.12 -17.26 1.68
N GLY A 59 23.63 -16.44 2.62
CA GLY A 59 24.16 -15.11 2.90
C GLY A 59 23.85 -14.63 4.32
N ARG A 60 24.36 -13.42 4.63
CA ARG A 60 24.15 -12.74 5.90
C ARG A 60 22.99 -11.77 5.77
N LEU A 61 21.95 -11.89 6.58
CA LEU A 61 20.93 -10.86 6.67
C LEU A 61 21.56 -9.57 7.21
N ALA A 62 21.57 -8.52 6.41
CA ALA A 62 22.19 -7.24 6.74
C ALA A 62 21.19 -6.21 7.28
N ALA A 63 19.95 -6.19 6.75
CA ALA A 63 18.90 -5.30 7.23
C ALA A 63 17.50 -5.78 6.82
N ILE A 64 16.48 -5.24 7.50
CA ILE A 64 15.06 -5.45 7.21
C ILE A 64 14.43 -4.08 6.93
N GLY A 65 13.72 -3.93 5.79
CA GLY A 65 12.89 -2.76 5.48
C GLY A 65 11.42 -3.16 5.47
N ALA A 66 10.52 -2.32 6.00
CA ALA A 66 9.09 -2.58 5.94
C ALA A 66 8.26 -1.33 5.58
N GLY A 67 7.35 -1.49 4.62
CA GLY A 67 6.26 -0.57 4.35
C GLY A 67 5.00 -0.98 5.12
N VAL A 68 4.38 -0.04 5.83
CA VAL A 68 3.21 -0.27 6.67
C VAL A 68 2.20 0.85 6.45
N PRO A 69 0.90 0.57 6.27
CA PRO A 69 -0.10 1.62 6.17
C PRO A 69 -0.30 2.32 7.52
N GLY A 70 -0.37 3.63 7.51
CA GLY A 70 -0.61 4.44 8.70
C GLY A 70 0.46 5.49 8.98
N VAL A 71 0.39 6.07 10.17
CA VAL A 71 1.32 7.10 10.63
C VAL A 71 2.49 6.45 11.37
N ILE A 72 3.69 6.71 10.88
CA ILE A 72 4.94 6.14 11.40
C ILE A 72 5.82 7.28 11.91
N ASP A 73 6.36 7.13 13.11
CA ASP A 73 7.34 8.03 13.68
C ASP A 73 8.49 7.22 14.30
N HIS A 74 9.71 7.50 13.85
CA HIS A 74 10.93 6.84 14.33
C HIS A 74 10.80 5.32 14.50
N GLY A 75 10.30 4.64 13.45
CA GLY A 75 10.12 3.17 13.43
C GLY A 75 8.97 2.63 14.28
N ARG A 76 8.25 3.52 14.98
CA ARG A 76 7.07 3.22 15.78
C ARG A 76 5.80 3.51 14.97
N ILE A 77 4.87 2.60 14.96
CA ILE A 77 3.57 2.78 14.30
C ILE A 77 2.65 3.48 15.31
N LEU A 78 2.45 4.80 15.12
CA LEU A 78 1.57 5.57 15.99
C LEU A 78 0.12 5.14 15.82
N PHE A 79 -0.30 4.90 14.59
CA PHE A 79 -1.64 4.47 14.28
C PHE A 79 -1.71 3.79 12.90
N SER A 80 -2.29 2.59 12.85
CA SER A 80 -2.58 1.86 11.61
C SER A 80 -3.95 1.21 11.70
N PRO A 81 -5.01 1.83 11.16
CA PRO A 81 -6.38 1.32 11.29
C PRO A 81 -6.55 -0.06 10.63
N ASN A 82 -5.83 -0.31 9.54
CA ASN A 82 -5.91 -1.56 8.78
C ASN A 82 -5.24 -2.77 9.47
N LEU A 83 -4.39 -2.50 10.48
CA LEU A 83 -3.63 -3.51 11.22
C LEU A 83 -3.99 -3.52 12.71
N SER A 84 -4.89 -2.64 13.15
CA SER A 84 -5.22 -2.46 14.57
C SER A 84 -4.00 -2.17 15.45
N TRP A 85 -2.88 -1.69 14.86
CA TRP A 85 -1.69 -1.28 15.59
C TRP A 85 -1.82 0.17 16.07
N LYS A 86 -1.55 0.35 17.36
CA LYS A 86 -1.52 1.67 18.00
C LYS A 86 -0.31 1.74 18.92
N ASP A 87 0.52 2.75 18.72
CA ASP A 87 1.76 2.95 19.48
C ASP A 87 2.67 1.71 19.52
N TYR A 88 2.76 1.00 18.36
CA TYR A 88 3.41 -0.30 18.26
C TYR A 88 4.90 -0.16 17.85
N PRO A 89 5.87 -0.64 18.66
CA PRO A 89 7.31 -0.46 18.44
C PRO A 89 7.87 -1.52 17.47
N LEU A 90 7.41 -1.52 16.20
CA LEU A 90 7.74 -2.57 15.25
C LEU A 90 9.24 -2.67 14.97
N GLU A 91 9.93 -1.53 14.79
CA GLU A 91 11.37 -1.50 14.54
C GLU A 91 12.14 -2.16 15.68
N GLU A 92 11.90 -1.73 16.91
CA GLU A 92 12.53 -2.27 18.11
C GLU A 92 12.34 -3.80 18.23
N LYS A 93 11.12 -4.28 18.03
CA LYS A 93 10.81 -5.72 18.09
C LYS A 93 11.52 -6.52 17.00
N LEU A 94 11.67 -5.97 15.79
CA LEU A 94 12.42 -6.61 14.70
C LEU A 94 13.91 -6.63 15.01
N VAL A 95 14.48 -5.51 15.47
CA VAL A 95 15.89 -5.44 15.88
C VAL A 95 16.20 -6.42 17.00
N GLN A 96 15.36 -6.48 18.05
CA GLN A 96 15.53 -7.42 19.15
C GLN A 96 15.51 -8.88 18.69
N ARG A 97 14.60 -9.21 17.77
CA ARG A 97 14.43 -10.59 17.32
C ARG A 97 15.50 -11.07 16.36
N TYR A 98 15.92 -10.21 15.43
CA TYR A 98 16.80 -10.61 14.31
C TYR A 98 18.23 -10.11 14.45
N SER A 99 18.52 -9.22 15.40
CA SER A 99 19.83 -8.64 15.68
C SER A 99 20.45 -7.94 14.45
N VAL A 100 19.60 -7.34 13.60
CA VAL A 100 20.00 -6.53 12.43
C VAL A 100 19.21 -5.22 12.41
N PRO A 101 19.73 -4.16 11.77
CA PRO A 101 18.99 -2.93 11.57
C PRO A 101 17.63 -3.19 10.91
N ALA A 102 16.60 -2.49 11.38
CA ALA A 102 15.27 -2.48 10.76
C ALA A 102 14.85 -1.04 10.46
N TYR A 103 14.15 -0.83 9.35
CA TYR A 103 13.68 0.48 8.89
C TYR A 103 12.21 0.38 8.52
N ILE A 104 11.38 1.17 9.18
CA ILE A 104 9.93 1.15 9.00
C ILE A 104 9.48 2.47 8.41
N GLY A 105 8.67 2.42 7.37
CA GLY A 105 8.09 3.60 6.74
C GLY A 105 6.64 3.40 6.33
N ASN A 106 5.95 4.49 6.04
CA ASN A 106 4.63 4.41 5.44
C ASN A 106 4.72 3.72 4.07
N ASP A 107 3.76 2.86 3.76
CA ASP A 107 3.75 2.01 2.55
C ASP A 107 3.84 2.80 1.24
N ALA A 108 3.13 3.93 1.13
CA ALA A 108 3.19 4.81 -0.05
C ALA A 108 4.57 5.49 -0.16
N ASN A 109 5.13 6.00 0.95
CA ASN A 109 6.46 6.61 0.97
C ASN A 109 7.56 5.60 0.62
N VAL A 110 7.48 4.38 1.13
CA VAL A 110 8.44 3.30 0.79
C VAL A 110 8.29 2.88 -0.67
N SER A 111 7.06 2.82 -1.19
CA SER A 111 6.81 2.55 -2.61
C SER A 111 7.40 3.64 -3.50
N LEU A 112 7.23 4.92 -3.12
CA LEU A 112 7.85 6.03 -3.83
C LEU A 112 9.38 5.97 -3.77
N LEU A 113 9.95 5.62 -2.62
CA LEU A 113 11.39 5.43 -2.45
C LEU A 113 11.91 4.37 -3.44
N GLY A 114 11.20 3.26 -3.59
CA GLY A 114 11.54 2.22 -4.57
C GLY A 114 11.52 2.73 -6.01
N VAL A 115 10.44 3.43 -6.41
CA VAL A 115 10.32 4.04 -7.75
C VAL A 115 11.40 5.10 -7.99
N TRP A 116 11.72 5.89 -6.96
CA TRP A 116 12.72 6.94 -7.06
C TRP A 116 14.15 6.39 -7.16
N LYS A 117 14.51 5.44 -6.30
CA LYS A 117 15.90 4.92 -6.26
C LYS A 117 16.20 3.89 -7.34
N HIS A 118 15.22 3.06 -7.72
CA HIS A 118 15.42 1.90 -8.60
C HIS A 118 14.55 1.89 -9.85
N GLY A 119 13.54 2.78 -9.94
CA GLY A 119 12.58 2.85 -11.05
C GLY A 119 12.71 4.10 -11.91
N ILE A 120 11.58 4.50 -12.49
CA ILE A 120 11.46 5.62 -13.44
C ILE A 120 11.84 6.98 -12.83
N GLY A 121 11.79 7.12 -11.50
CA GLY A 121 12.18 8.34 -10.78
C GLY A 121 13.68 8.51 -10.55
N LYS A 122 14.50 7.59 -11.02
CA LYS A 122 15.95 7.63 -10.81
C LYS A 122 16.56 8.90 -11.41
N GLY A 123 17.34 9.62 -10.58
CA GLY A 123 17.97 10.90 -10.97
C GLY A 123 17.11 12.14 -10.73
N CYS A 124 15.83 12.00 -10.39
CA CYS A 124 15.00 13.16 -10.03
C CYS A 124 15.34 13.65 -8.62
N SER A 125 15.50 14.96 -8.44
CA SER A 125 15.63 15.59 -7.12
C SER A 125 14.27 15.94 -6.49
N ASN A 126 13.23 16.06 -7.32
CA ASN A 126 11.86 16.32 -6.89
C ASN A 126 10.92 15.38 -7.62
N LEU A 127 10.03 14.70 -6.89
CA LEU A 127 9.11 13.71 -7.43
C LEU A 127 7.85 13.65 -6.57
N VAL A 128 6.70 13.53 -7.20
CA VAL A 128 5.42 13.23 -6.54
C VAL A 128 4.91 11.91 -7.09
N GLY A 129 4.57 11.00 -6.21
CA GLY A 129 3.99 9.70 -6.54
C GLY A 129 2.54 9.60 -6.12
N PHE A 130 1.70 9.03 -7.00
CA PHE A 130 0.32 8.66 -6.72
C PHE A 130 0.18 7.14 -6.86
N PHE A 131 -0.34 6.49 -5.83
CA PHE A 131 -0.55 5.05 -5.80
C PHE A 131 -2.04 4.73 -5.75
N VAL A 132 -2.65 4.56 -6.93
CA VAL A 132 -4.08 4.28 -7.05
C VAL A 132 -4.34 2.78 -6.84
N GLY A 133 -4.87 2.48 -5.66
CA GLY A 133 -5.18 1.13 -5.21
C GLY A 133 -6.62 1.00 -4.72
N THR A 134 -6.84 0.20 -3.69
CA THR A 134 -8.10 0.16 -2.91
C THR A 134 -8.45 1.56 -2.40
N GLY A 135 -7.45 2.29 -1.88
CA GLY A 135 -7.46 3.73 -1.64
C GLY A 135 -6.54 4.47 -2.62
N ILE A 136 -6.21 5.72 -2.30
CA ILE A 136 -5.19 6.52 -2.99
C ILE A 136 -4.16 6.98 -1.97
N GLY A 137 -2.96 6.42 -2.06
CA GLY A 137 -1.79 6.88 -1.32
C GLY A 137 -0.92 7.80 -2.16
N GLY A 138 -0.03 8.52 -1.52
CA GLY A 138 0.95 9.35 -2.18
C GLY A 138 2.25 9.47 -1.42
N GLY A 139 3.23 10.09 -2.05
CA GLY A 139 4.50 10.41 -1.44
C GLY A 139 5.18 11.55 -2.20
N ILE A 140 6.08 12.22 -1.55
CA ILE A 140 6.76 13.40 -2.09
C ILE A 140 8.26 13.27 -1.84
N VAL A 141 9.07 13.53 -2.87
CA VAL A 141 10.51 13.74 -2.76
C VAL A 141 10.79 15.21 -3.02
N VAL A 142 11.53 15.86 -2.15
CA VAL A 142 11.99 17.25 -2.29
C VAL A 142 13.49 17.30 -2.04
N ASN A 143 14.22 17.93 -2.95
CA ASN A 143 15.68 18.09 -2.84
C ASN A 143 16.41 16.78 -2.53
N GLY A 144 16.02 15.69 -3.17
CA GLY A 144 16.68 14.41 -3.00
C GLY A 144 16.40 13.69 -1.67
N SER A 145 15.27 14.00 -1.01
CA SER A 145 14.84 13.34 0.23
C SER A 145 13.33 13.13 0.24
N ILE A 146 12.87 12.02 0.83
CA ILE A 146 11.44 11.83 1.12
C ILE A 146 10.98 12.92 2.06
N PHE A 147 9.92 13.62 1.67
CA PHE A 147 9.34 14.69 2.46
C PHE A 147 8.19 14.15 3.30
N GLY A 148 8.43 14.00 4.60
CA GLY A 148 7.43 13.52 5.56
C GLY A 148 6.55 14.62 6.17
N GLY A 149 6.92 15.90 6.02
CA GLY A 149 6.27 17.00 6.73
C GLY A 149 6.60 17.00 8.22
N SER A 150 6.00 17.92 8.99
CA SER A 150 6.25 18.08 10.43
C SER A 150 5.66 16.96 11.29
N THR A 151 4.68 16.23 10.79
CA THR A 151 3.92 15.20 11.54
C THR A 151 3.99 13.82 10.87
N GLY A 152 4.83 13.64 9.85
CA GLY A 152 4.88 12.40 9.07
C GLY A 152 3.72 12.21 8.08
N GLY A 153 2.79 13.16 7.98
CA GLY A 153 1.59 13.07 7.14
C GLY A 153 1.69 13.75 5.77
N ALA A 154 2.88 14.17 5.33
CA ALA A 154 3.03 14.69 3.98
C ALA A 154 2.82 13.59 2.94
N GLY A 155 2.21 13.94 1.82
CA GLY A 155 1.93 12.97 0.76
C GLY A 155 0.58 12.26 0.90
N GLU A 156 -0.26 12.61 1.87
CA GLU A 156 -1.66 12.14 2.00
C GLU A 156 -2.56 12.72 0.89
N ILE A 157 -2.12 12.57 -0.37
CA ILE A 157 -2.71 13.18 -1.56
C ILE A 157 -4.14 12.69 -1.80
N GLY A 158 -4.41 11.43 -1.47
CA GLY A 158 -5.76 10.84 -1.57
C GLY A 158 -6.80 11.56 -0.71
N HIS A 159 -6.37 12.26 0.34
CA HIS A 159 -7.26 12.99 1.24
C HIS A 159 -7.39 14.48 0.94
N MET A 160 -6.75 14.96 -0.16
CA MET A 160 -7.03 16.32 -0.66
C MET A 160 -8.51 16.42 -1.08
N ILE A 161 -9.20 17.45 -0.58
CA ILE A 161 -10.59 17.75 -0.98
C ILE A 161 -10.56 18.38 -2.36
N VAL A 162 -11.02 17.63 -3.36
CA VAL A 162 -11.08 18.07 -4.77
C VAL A 162 -12.52 18.37 -5.21
N LEU A 163 -13.52 17.93 -4.45
CA LEU A 163 -14.93 18.20 -4.68
C LEU A 163 -15.60 18.56 -3.34
N PRO A 164 -15.73 19.84 -2.98
CA PRO A 164 -16.48 20.26 -1.79
C PRO A 164 -17.87 19.62 -1.75
N ASP A 165 -18.30 19.17 -0.57
CA ASP A 165 -19.58 18.46 -0.34
C ASP A 165 -19.76 17.14 -1.12
N GLY A 166 -18.68 16.62 -1.69
CA GLY A 166 -18.66 15.34 -2.39
C GLY A 166 -18.88 14.12 -1.49
N PRO A 167 -18.64 12.90 -1.99
CA PRO A 167 -18.83 11.66 -1.23
C PRO A 167 -18.05 11.65 0.09
N LEU A 168 -18.61 10.99 1.10
CA LEU A 168 -17.92 10.79 2.38
C LEU A 168 -16.70 9.90 2.17
N CYS A 169 -15.54 10.35 2.64
CA CYS A 169 -14.29 9.60 2.66
C CYS A 169 -14.17 8.79 3.96
N GLY A 170 -13.37 7.71 3.92
CA GLY A 170 -13.03 6.91 5.10
C GLY A 170 -12.31 7.71 6.21
N CYS A 171 -11.67 8.83 5.88
CA CYS A 171 -11.04 9.73 6.86
C CYS A 171 -12.04 10.64 7.60
N GLY A 172 -13.33 10.62 7.24
CA GLY A 172 -14.37 11.45 7.82
C GLY A 172 -14.65 12.76 7.08
N ALA A 173 -13.77 13.19 6.18
CA ALA A 173 -13.99 14.37 5.32
C ALA A 173 -14.88 14.03 4.11
N ARG A 174 -15.35 15.07 3.38
CA ARG A 174 -16.13 14.90 2.15
C ARG A 174 -15.33 15.40 0.95
N GLY A 175 -15.46 14.66 -0.17
CA GLY A 175 -14.91 15.06 -1.46
C GLY A 175 -13.41 14.89 -1.61
N CYS A 176 -12.81 14.02 -0.81
CA CYS A 176 -11.42 13.61 -1.00
C CYS A 176 -11.23 12.93 -2.36
N LEU A 177 -10.06 13.11 -2.97
CA LEU A 177 -9.68 12.43 -4.23
C LEU A 177 -9.91 10.91 -4.14
N GLU A 178 -9.55 10.29 -3.03
CA GLU A 178 -9.74 8.85 -2.79
C GLU A 178 -11.21 8.45 -2.87
N SER A 179 -12.12 9.26 -2.30
CA SER A 179 -13.57 8.97 -2.33
C SER A 179 -14.20 9.09 -3.72
N LEU A 180 -13.46 9.62 -4.69
CA LEU A 180 -13.89 9.81 -6.08
C LEU A 180 -13.20 8.84 -7.05
N ALA A 181 -11.89 8.63 -6.93
CA ALA A 181 -11.07 7.99 -7.95
C ALA A 181 -10.34 6.72 -7.48
N SER A 182 -10.49 6.28 -6.23
CA SER A 182 -9.95 4.98 -5.80
C SER A 182 -10.72 3.81 -6.43
N LYS A 183 -10.11 2.62 -6.47
CA LYS A 183 -10.82 1.41 -6.94
C LYS A 183 -12.07 1.10 -6.11
N THR A 184 -12.04 1.38 -4.82
CA THR A 184 -13.23 1.27 -3.96
C THR A 184 -14.32 2.25 -4.38
N ALA A 185 -13.96 3.50 -4.65
CA ALA A 185 -14.90 4.53 -5.10
C ALA A 185 -15.48 4.17 -6.47
N ILE A 186 -14.64 3.82 -7.43
CA ILE A 186 -15.03 3.38 -8.78
C ILE A 186 -15.96 2.16 -8.69
N THR A 187 -15.65 1.17 -7.85
CA THR A 187 -16.51 0.00 -7.66
C THR A 187 -17.90 0.38 -7.13
N LYS A 188 -17.98 1.31 -6.17
CA LYS A 188 -19.23 1.83 -5.65
C LYS A 188 -20.06 2.56 -6.73
N ILE A 189 -19.39 3.30 -7.62
CA ILE A 189 -20.08 3.94 -8.77
C ILE A 189 -20.68 2.88 -9.67
N PHE A 190 -19.93 1.85 -10.05
CA PHE A 190 -20.47 0.73 -10.85
C PHE A 190 -21.64 0.06 -10.16
N GLN A 191 -21.52 -0.25 -8.86
CA GLN A 191 -22.60 -0.85 -8.08
C GLN A 191 -23.89 0.01 -8.12
N SER A 192 -23.73 1.31 -7.95
CA SER A 192 -24.87 2.25 -8.02
C SER A 192 -25.52 2.27 -9.42
N GLN A 193 -24.73 2.20 -10.48
CA GLN A 193 -25.24 2.20 -11.85
C GLN A 193 -25.94 0.87 -12.19
N VAL A 194 -25.40 -0.26 -11.77
CA VAL A 194 -26.03 -1.58 -11.94
C VAL A 194 -27.35 -1.66 -11.17
N ASN A 195 -27.39 -1.15 -9.94
CA ASN A 195 -28.64 -1.07 -9.16
C ASN A 195 -29.73 -0.19 -9.82
N ARG A 196 -29.35 0.72 -10.73
CA ARG A 196 -30.24 1.52 -11.57
C ARG A 196 -30.58 0.85 -12.91
N GLY A 197 -30.21 -0.42 -13.11
CA GLY A 197 -30.51 -1.22 -14.29
C GLY A 197 -29.54 -1.02 -15.46
N ARG A 198 -28.40 -0.35 -15.27
CA ARG A 198 -27.38 -0.25 -16.31
C ARG A 198 -26.58 -1.55 -16.38
N LYS A 199 -26.31 -2.01 -17.60
CA LYS A 199 -25.56 -3.24 -17.86
C LYS A 199 -24.05 -2.98 -17.95
N THR A 200 -23.26 -3.94 -17.46
CA THR A 200 -21.81 -3.98 -17.55
C THR A 200 -21.34 -5.44 -17.46
N CYS A 201 -20.15 -5.73 -17.98
CA CYS A 201 -19.53 -7.04 -17.82
C CYS A 201 -19.18 -7.39 -16.36
N PHE A 202 -19.35 -6.47 -15.42
CA PHE A 202 -19.02 -6.67 -14.00
C PHE A 202 -20.18 -7.12 -13.12
N GLU A 203 -21.41 -7.32 -13.66
CA GLU A 203 -22.61 -7.63 -12.85
C GLU A 203 -22.37 -8.80 -11.88
N GLU A 204 -21.80 -9.91 -12.37
CA GLU A 204 -21.49 -11.07 -11.53
C GLU A 204 -20.41 -10.79 -10.46
N LEU A 205 -19.40 -9.98 -10.78
CA LEU A 205 -18.37 -9.60 -9.82
C LEU A 205 -18.92 -8.68 -8.73
N LEU A 206 -19.76 -7.75 -9.12
CA LEU A 206 -20.39 -6.76 -8.22
C LEU A 206 -21.46 -7.36 -7.33
N SER A 207 -22.01 -8.54 -7.66
CA SER A 207 -22.94 -9.28 -6.78
C SER A 207 -22.25 -9.87 -5.53
N LYS A 208 -20.92 -9.97 -5.54
CA LYS A 208 -20.13 -10.48 -4.40
C LYS A 208 -19.93 -9.39 -3.36
N GLU A 209 -20.38 -9.64 -2.13
CA GLU A 209 -20.26 -8.69 -1.03
C GLU A 209 -18.81 -8.27 -0.78
N GLY A 210 -18.59 -6.97 -0.62
CA GLY A 210 -17.25 -6.42 -0.35
C GLY A 210 -16.24 -6.53 -1.50
N TYR A 211 -16.65 -6.99 -2.69
CA TYR A 211 -15.74 -7.11 -3.82
C TYR A 211 -15.31 -5.74 -4.36
N VAL A 212 -14.01 -5.57 -4.57
CA VAL A 212 -13.42 -4.39 -5.22
C VAL A 212 -12.85 -4.78 -6.57
N LEU A 213 -13.24 -4.07 -7.62
CA LEU A 213 -12.77 -4.30 -8.98
C LEU A 213 -11.24 -4.18 -9.07
N LYS A 214 -10.61 -5.12 -9.77
CA LYS A 214 -9.16 -5.09 -9.98
C LYS A 214 -8.83 -4.20 -11.19
N SER A 215 -7.61 -3.66 -11.21
CA SER A 215 -7.13 -2.85 -12.36
C SER A 215 -7.14 -3.64 -13.68
N SER A 216 -6.89 -4.97 -13.65
CA SER A 216 -7.01 -5.82 -14.84
C SER A 216 -8.42 -5.85 -15.39
N HIS A 217 -9.44 -6.01 -14.53
CA HIS A 217 -10.85 -6.01 -14.93
C HIS A 217 -11.23 -4.67 -15.58
N LEU A 218 -10.87 -3.54 -14.95
CA LEU A 218 -11.16 -2.21 -15.48
C LEU A 218 -10.49 -2.00 -16.84
N LYS A 219 -9.23 -2.43 -16.99
CA LYS A 219 -8.50 -2.34 -18.26
C LYS A 219 -9.15 -3.18 -19.35
N GLU A 220 -9.43 -4.44 -19.08
CA GLU A 220 -10.04 -5.38 -20.04
C GLU A 220 -11.41 -4.87 -20.52
N ALA A 221 -12.27 -4.42 -19.60
CA ALA A 221 -13.56 -3.87 -19.93
C ALA A 221 -13.48 -2.55 -20.72
N TYR A 222 -12.50 -1.69 -20.41
CA TYR A 222 -12.25 -0.45 -21.15
C TYR A 222 -11.85 -0.74 -22.59
N THR A 223 -10.89 -1.65 -22.78
CA THR A 223 -10.42 -2.05 -24.11
C THR A 223 -11.45 -2.88 -24.88
N GLY A 224 -12.32 -3.62 -24.18
CA GLY A 224 -13.44 -4.38 -24.75
C GLY A 224 -14.66 -3.53 -25.11
N GLY A 225 -14.64 -2.20 -24.82
CA GLY A 225 -15.70 -1.27 -25.17
C GLY A 225 -16.95 -1.36 -24.31
N ASP A 226 -16.85 -1.86 -23.04
CA ASP A 226 -17.95 -1.76 -22.08
C ASP A 226 -18.32 -0.29 -21.88
N SER A 227 -19.52 0.10 -22.34
CA SER A 227 -19.94 1.49 -22.39
C SER A 227 -19.99 2.16 -21.02
N LEU A 228 -20.43 1.42 -19.99
CA LEU A 228 -20.46 1.94 -18.62
C LEU A 228 -19.04 2.12 -18.09
N ASN A 229 -18.13 1.17 -18.38
CA ASN A 229 -16.74 1.29 -17.95
C ASN A 229 -16.04 2.49 -18.61
N VAL A 230 -16.20 2.66 -19.92
CA VAL A 230 -15.64 3.82 -20.64
C VAL A 230 -16.14 5.13 -20.03
N GLU A 231 -17.45 5.24 -19.76
CA GLU A 231 -18.03 6.44 -19.13
C GLU A 231 -17.46 6.70 -17.74
N VAL A 232 -17.44 5.68 -16.86
CA VAL A 232 -16.97 5.84 -15.48
C VAL A 232 -15.48 6.16 -15.43
N MET A 233 -14.65 5.47 -16.23
CA MET A 233 -13.21 5.69 -16.25
C MET A 233 -12.80 7.03 -16.82
N ASN A 234 -13.58 7.60 -17.73
CA ASN A 234 -13.31 8.93 -18.28
C ASN A 234 -13.70 10.07 -17.32
N ARG A 235 -14.44 9.77 -16.25
CA ARG A 235 -14.85 10.75 -15.23
C ARG A 235 -14.03 10.65 -13.94
N ALA A 236 -13.35 9.52 -13.71
CA ALA A 236 -12.52 9.28 -12.54
C ALA A 236 -11.09 9.79 -12.75
#